data_fefa616317b34a344c60d1051f7e188b
#
_entry.id   fefa616317b34a344c60d1051f7e188b
#
_cell.length_a   1.000
_cell.length_b   1.000
_cell.length_c   1.000
_cell.angle_alpha   90.00
_cell.angle_beta   90.00
_cell.angle_gamma   90.00
#
_symmetry.space_group_name_H-M   'P 1'
#
loop_
_entity.id
_entity.type
_entity.pdbx_description
1 polymer ?
#
loop_
_entity_poly.entity_id
_entity_poly.type
_entity_poly.pdbx_seq_one_letter_code
_entity_poly.pdbx_strand_id
1 'polypeptide(L)'
;MLRHGLGLRSRALRQCGHAEFPLSVFNVSANFSVYGIADQAVWRDATGAPTVAVFLRAMGAPDDRNLVDWCLDAGLKRRRDIRGRDNDTFGVGYGLAHVSDRAAALDRDRTSISGAAFAPRSAEHIIEATYEAQLAPWWQLQPDFQYVINPGGGVENPLAPTQRVGDEAIFGLRTTITF
;
A
#
# COMPACT_ATOMS: atom_id res chain seq x y z
N MET A 1 17.77 -17.17 14.04
CA MET A 1 16.66 -16.22 14.28
C MET A 1 16.64 -15.22 13.13
N LEU A 2 16.13 -15.64 11.98
CA LEU A 2 16.14 -14.88 10.72
C LEU A 2 14.76 -14.30 10.47
N ARG A 3 14.62 -13.00 10.71
CA ARG A 3 13.46 -12.20 10.27
C ARG A 3 13.59 -11.96 8.77
N HIS A 4 13.14 -12.88 7.94
CA HIS A 4 12.82 -12.56 6.55
C HIS A 4 11.44 -11.90 6.53
N GLY A 5 11.42 -10.59 6.79
CA GLY A 5 10.27 -9.76 6.46
C GLY A 5 10.17 -9.67 4.95
N LEU A 6 9.19 -10.34 4.33
CA LEU A 6 8.80 -10.03 2.97
C LEU A 6 8.37 -8.56 2.96
N GLY A 7 9.13 -7.77 2.24
CA GLY A 7 8.78 -6.39 1.99
C GLY A 7 7.68 -6.30 0.92
N LEU A 8 6.47 -6.71 1.26
CA LEU A 8 5.28 -6.13 0.62
C LEU A 8 5.24 -4.67 1.08
N ARG A 9 6.06 -3.85 0.45
CA ARG A 9 6.01 -2.40 0.62
C ARG A 9 5.14 -1.87 -0.50
N SER A 10 3.82 -2.01 -0.33
CA SER A 10 2.89 -1.32 -1.19
C SER A 10 3.17 0.20 -1.17
N ARG A 11 2.93 0.88 -2.28
CA ARG A 11 2.97 2.36 -2.34
C ARG A 11 2.05 2.98 -1.28
N ALA A 12 0.94 2.32 -0.93
CA ALA A 12 0.03 2.72 0.12
C ALA A 12 0.74 2.90 1.48
N LEU A 13 1.68 2.02 1.84
CA LEU A 13 2.49 2.17 3.05
C LEU A 13 3.38 3.44 3.04
N ARG A 14 3.74 3.96 1.86
CA ARG A 14 4.48 5.23 1.78
C ARG A 14 3.56 6.44 1.93
N GLN A 15 2.29 6.33 1.57
CA GLN A 15 1.34 7.42 1.77
C GLN A 15 0.89 7.51 3.23
N CYS A 16 0.86 6.39 3.94
CA CYS A 16 0.61 6.36 5.38
C CYS A 16 1.79 6.84 6.23
N GLY A 17 3.01 6.86 5.68
CA GLY A 17 4.23 7.31 6.35
C GLY A 17 4.73 8.65 5.82
N HIS A 18 4.48 9.75 6.55
CA HIS A 18 5.03 11.10 6.35
C HIS A 18 4.71 11.79 5.01
N ALA A 19 3.56 12.43 4.91
CA ALA A 19 3.39 13.57 4.02
C ALA A 19 4.12 14.77 4.63
N GLU A 20 5.35 15.03 4.20
CA GLU A 20 6.03 16.30 4.50
C GLU A 20 5.40 17.43 3.65
N PHE A 21 4.52 18.20 4.26
CA PHE A 21 4.08 19.48 3.69
C PHE A 21 5.07 20.58 4.11
N PRO A 22 5.39 21.54 3.22
CA PRO A 22 6.18 22.69 3.62
C PRO A 22 5.41 23.51 4.66
N LEU A 23 5.88 23.46 5.90
CA LEU A 23 5.30 24.18 7.03
C LEU A 23 5.63 25.67 6.90
N SER A 24 4.71 26.44 6.39
CA SER A 24 4.67 27.87 6.66
C SER A 24 3.29 28.25 7.19
N VAL A 25 3.26 28.66 8.46
CA VAL A 25 2.20 29.50 9.10
C VAL A 25 1.13 28.81 9.95
N PHE A 26 1.22 27.57 10.38
CA PHE A 26 0.29 27.10 11.41
C PHE A 26 1.03 26.57 12.66
N ASN A 27 0.61 27.05 13.83
CA ASN A 27 0.96 26.47 15.12
C ASN A 27 0.37 25.05 15.16
N VAL A 28 1.13 24.06 14.71
CA VAL A 28 0.67 22.68 14.61
C VAL A 28 0.72 22.08 16.00
N SER A 29 -0.40 22.02 16.66
CA SER A 29 -0.61 21.12 17.81
C SER A 29 -0.17 19.72 17.41
N ALA A 30 0.49 19.00 18.31
CA ALA A 30 1.12 17.71 18.05
C ALA A 30 0.26 16.80 17.15
N ASN A 31 0.85 16.28 16.06
CA ASN A 31 0.21 15.27 15.25
C ASN A 31 0.56 13.88 15.80
N PHE A 32 -0.37 12.96 15.76
CA PHE A 32 -0.17 11.59 16.23
C PHE A 32 -0.89 10.60 15.27
N SER A 33 -0.45 9.37 15.31
CA SER A 33 -1.14 8.27 14.66
C SER A 33 -1.09 7.02 15.54
N VAL A 34 -2.07 6.16 15.40
CA VAL A 34 -2.11 4.84 16.04
C VAL A 34 -2.12 3.78 14.96
N TYR A 35 -1.43 2.66 15.19
CA TYR A 35 -1.42 1.55 14.25
C TYR A 35 -1.47 0.20 14.98
N GLY A 36 -2.00 -0.79 14.28
CA GLY A 36 -1.99 -2.19 14.68
C GLY A 36 -1.48 -3.08 13.56
N ILE A 37 -0.75 -4.12 13.91
CA ILE A 37 -0.24 -5.13 12.98
C ILE A 37 -0.57 -6.50 13.55
N ALA A 38 -1.11 -7.37 12.70
CA ALA A 38 -1.36 -8.77 12.99
C ALA A 38 -0.80 -9.63 11.85
N ASP A 39 0.10 -10.55 12.19
CA ASP A 39 0.67 -11.53 11.27
C ASP A 39 0.39 -12.93 11.82
N GLN A 40 -0.29 -13.79 11.05
CA GLN A 40 -0.70 -15.12 11.49
C GLN A 40 -0.36 -16.18 10.45
N ALA A 41 0.35 -17.22 10.86
CA ALA A 41 0.45 -18.45 10.09
C ALA A 41 -0.84 -19.23 10.24
N VAL A 42 -1.61 -19.37 9.16
CA VAL A 42 -2.92 -20.05 9.16
C VAL A 42 -2.83 -21.50 8.71
N TRP A 43 -1.76 -21.88 8.03
CA TRP A 43 -1.50 -23.25 7.63
C TRP A 43 -0.02 -23.61 7.77
N ARG A 44 0.24 -24.85 8.21
CA ARG A 44 1.59 -25.39 8.37
C ARG A 44 1.69 -26.73 7.66
N ASP A 45 2.87 -27.07 7.16
CA ASP A 45 3.16 -28.40 6.62
C ASP A 45 3.36 -29.45 7.73
N ALA A 46 3.61 -30.70 7.34
CA ALA A 46 3.83 -31.80 8.27
C ALA A 46 5.09 -31.62 9.15
N THR A 47 6.02 -30.74 8.76
CA THR A 47 7.20 -30.39 9.55
C THR A 47 6.96 -29.23 10.51
N GLY A 48 5.76 -28.63 10.51
CA GLY A 48 5.39 -27.48 11.31
C GLY A 48 5.81 -26.13 10.69
N ALA A 49 6.40 -26.13 9.49
CA ALA A 49 6.78 -24.90 8.81
C ALA A 49 5.55 -24.16 8.24
N PRO A 50 5.46 -22.83 8.38
CA PRO A 50 4.35 -22.07 7.81
C PRO A 50 4.32 -22.15 6.29
N THR A 51 3.19 -22.60 5.74
CA THR A 51 2.96 -22.65 4.28
C THR A 51 1.99 -21.57 3.81
N VAL A 52 1.04 -21.17 4.66
CA VAL A 52 0.15 -20.04 4.39
C VAL A 52 0.17 -19.11 5.60
N ALA A 53 0.39 -17.83 5.35
CA ALA A 53 0.30 -16.77 6.35
C ALA A 53 -0.56 -15.62 5.81
N VAL A 54 -1.27 -14.97 6.71
CA VAL A 54 -2.04 -13.76 6.45
C VAL A 54 -1.47 -12.62 7.27
N PHE A 55 -1.62 -11.40 6.78
CA PHE A 55 -1.32 -10.20 7.55
C PHE A 55 -2.45 -9.20 7.45
N LEU A 56 -2.56 -8.39 8.48
CA LEU A 56 -3.44 -7.23 8.54
C LEU A 56 -2.67 -6.09 9.20
N ARG A 57 -2.76 -4.91 8.62
CA ARG A 57 -2.22 -3.66 9.18
C ARG A 57 -3.28 -2.60 9.08
N ALA A 58 -3.50 -1.87 10.15
CA ALA A 58 -4.40 -0.73 10.17
C ALA A 58 -3.71 0.45 10.84
N MET A 59 -3.90 1.63 10.31
CA MET A 59 -3.40 2.87 10.88
C MET A 59 -4.50 3.93 10.83
N GLY A 60 -4.57 4.76 11.89
CA GLY A 60 -5.47 5.91 11.97
C GLY A 60 -4.75 7.15 12.49
N ALA A 61 -5.13 8.30 11.98
CA ALA A 61 -4.62 9.62 12.36
C ALA A 61 -5.77 10.63 12.39
N PRO A 62 -5.66 11.77 13.11
CA PRO A 62 -6.70 12.80 13.12
C PRO A 62 -6.99 13.35 11.73
N ASP A 63 -8.26 13.43 11.36
CA ASP A 63 -8.74 13.91 10.05
C ASP A 63 -8.55 15.41 9.84
N ASP A 64 -8.43 16.18 10.93
CA ASP A 64 -8.34 17.64 10.92
C ASP A 64 -7.00 18.20 10.44
N ARG A 65 -5.99 17.35 10.33
CA ARG A 65 -4.61 17.75 10.00
C ARG A 65 -3.87 16.78 9.09
N ASN A 66 -4.49 15.66 8.73
CA ASN A 66 -3.91 14.67 7.85
C ASN A 66 -4.74 14.55 6.57
N LEU A 67 -4.04 14.44 5.43
CA LEU A 67 -4.69 14.18 4.14
C LEU A 67 -5.31 12.78 4.13
N VAL A 68 -4.60 11.81 4.69
CA VAL A 68 -5.06 10.45 4.87
C VAL A 68 -5.28 10.24 6.36
N ASP A 69 -6.50 9.91 6.77
CA ASP A 69 -6.90 9.73 8.15
C ASP A 69 -6.88 8.27 8.59
N TRP A 70 -7.05 7.32 7.67
CA TRP A 70 -6.84 5.90 7.96
C TRP A 70 -6.39 5.11 6.75
N CYS A 71 -5.66 4.02 7.02
CA CYS A 71 -5.17 3.07 6.03
C CYS A 71 -5.43 1.65 6.51
N LEU A 72 -5.64 0.76 5.55
CA LEU A 72 -5.77 -0.67 5.78
C LEU A 72 -4.95 -1.42 4.75
N ASP A 73 -4.08 -2.33 5.21
CA ASP A 73 -3.39 -3.29 4.35
C ASP A 73 -3.70 -4.70 4.83
N ALA A 74 -4.06 -5.56 3.92
CA ALA A 74 -4.30 -6.97 4.19
C ALA A 74 -3.67 -7.83 3.10
N GLY A 75 -3.27 -9.03 3.42
CA GLY A 75 -2.75 -9.92 2.39
C GLY A 75 -2.52 -11.34 2.87
N LEU A 76 -2.23 -12.15 1.89
CA LEU A 76 -1.96 -13.57 2.03
C LEU A 76 -0.63 -13.88 1.37
N LYS A 77 0.16 -14.70 2.04
CA LYS A 77 1.41 -15.26 1.56
C LYS A 77 1.31 -16.78 1.58
N ARG A 78 1.67 -17.41 0.48
CA ARG A 78 1.74 -18.86 0.38
C ARG A 78 3.12 -19.30 -0.11
N ARG A 79 3.80 -20.12 0.68
CA ARG A 79 4.98 -20.87 0.21
C ARG A 79 4.50 -22.00 -0.70
N ARG A 80 5.12 -22.14 -1.85
CA ARG A 80 4.70 -23.11 -2.84
C ARG A 80 5.38 -24.46 -2.58
N ASP A 81 4.57 -25.51 -2.55
CA ASP A 81 5.01 -26.89 -2.37
C ASP A 81 4.97 -27.58 -3.75
N ILE A 82 5.83 -27.11 -4.66
CA ILE A 82 5.97 -27.72 -6.00
C ILE A 82 7.33 -28.41 -6.06
N ARG A 83 7.38 -29.64 -6.49
CA ARG A 83 8.62 -30.40 -6.67
C ARG A 83 9.71 -29.56 -7.34
N GLY A 84 10.82 -29.36 -6.62
CA GLY A 84 11.98 -28.60 -7.09
C GLY A 84 11.86 -27.08 -6.91
N ARG A 85 10.77 -26.56 -6.28
CA ARG A 85 10.54 -25.13 -6.03
C ARG A 85 9.95 -24.85 -4.64
N ASP A 86 10.44 -25.59 -3.67
CA ASP A 86 9.91 -25.57 -2.29
C ASP A 86 10.15 -24.23 -1.55
N ASN A 87 11.07 -23.40 -2.11
CA ASN A 87 11.41 -22.09 -1.54
C ASN A 87 10.70 -20.92 -2.21
N ASP A 88 9.92 -21.19 -3.25
CA ASP A 88 9.17 -20.13 -3.92
C ASP A 88 7.99 -19.68 -3.08
N THR A 89 7.67 -18.39 -3.19
CA THR A 89 6.57 -17.79 -2.44
C THR A 89 5.70 -16.95 -3.36
N PHE A 90 4.40 -17.12 -3.23
CA PHE A 90 3.39 -16.28 -3.86
C PHE A 90 2.70 -15.42 -2.80
N GLY A 91 2.43 -14.16 -3.11
CA GLY A 91 1.72 -13.22 -2.26
C GLY A 91 0.66 -12.44 -3.03
N VAL A 92 -0.46 -12.18 -2.35
CA VAL A 92 -1.49 -11.23 -2.80
C VAL A 92 -1.75 -10.26 -1.66
N GLY A 93 -1.81 -8.98 -2.00
CA GLY A 93 -2.08 -7.91 -1.05
C GLY A 93 -3.17 -6.98 -1.55
N TYR A 94 -3.83 -6.35 -0.62
CA TYR A 94 -4.76 -5.26 -0.83
C TYR A 94 -4.41 -4.14 0.14
N GLY A 95 -4.33 -2.92 -0.39
CA GLY A 95 -4.12 -1.70 0.38
C GLY A 95 -5.23 -0.70 0.11
N LEU A 96 -5.60 0.05 1.14
CA LEU A 96 -6.55 1.15 1.07
C LEU A 96 -6.00 2.33 1.86
N ALA A 97 -6.02 3.52 1.25
CA ALA A 97 -5.72 4.79 1.90
C ALA A 97 -6.93 5.72 1.75
N HIS A 98 -7.56 6.08 2.87
CA HIS A 98 -8.73 6.94 2.88
C HIS A 98 -8.33 8.42 2.98
N VAL A 99 -8.83 9.22 2.06
CA VAL A 99 -8.66 10.69 2.10
C VAL A 99 -9.63 11.26 3.12
N SER A 100 -9.13 12.01 4.09
CA SER A 100 -9.91 12.54 5.19
C SER A 100 -11.11 13.38 4.72
N ASP A 101 -12.21 13.33 5.46
CA ASP A 101 -13.42 14.08 5.17
C ASP A 101 -13.17 15.59 5.11
N ARG A 102 -12.20 16.09 5.87
CA ARG A 102 -11.79 17.50 5.84
C ARG A 102 -11.07 17.87 4.55
N ALA A 103 -10.20 17.00 4.06
CA ALA A 103 -9.55 17.20 2.76
C ALA A 103 -10.58 17.12 1.62
N ALA A 104 -11.52 16.19 1.69
CA ALA A 104 -12.62 16.09 0.73
C ALA A 104 -13.57 17.31 0.79
N ALA A 105 -13.81 17.88 1.98
CA ALA A 105 -14.55 19.13 2.13
C ALA A 105 -13.84 20.32 1.47
N LEU A 106 -12.51 20.43 1.68
CA LEU A 106 -11.70 21.46 1.02
C LEU A 106 -11.74 21.34 -0.51
N ASP A 107 -11.76 20.12 -1.05
CA ASP A 107 -11.89 19.90 -2.49
C ASP A 107 -13.27 20.38 -3.00
N ARG A 108 -14.35 20.15 -2.24
CA ARG A 108 -15.71 20.68 -2.57
C ARG A 108 -15.73 22.21 -2.56
N ASP A 109 -15.12 22.84 -1.56
CA ASP A 109 -15.05 24.30 -1.47
C ASP A 109 -14.25 24.89 -2.64
N ARG A 110 -13.12 24.29 -3.00
CA ARG A 110 -12.35 24.71 -4.18
C ARG A 110 -13.14 24.58 -5.46
N THR A 111 -13.88 23.49 -5.63
CA THR A 111 -14.76 23.27 -6.78
C THR A 111 -15.84 24.35 -6.86
N SER A 112 -16.47 24.69 -5.73
CA SER A 112 -17.51 25.72 -5.69
C SER A 112 -17.01 27.12 -6.05
N ILE A 113 -15.77 27.43 -5.67
CA ILE A 113 -15.12 28.75 -5.94
C ILE A 113 -14.59 28.81 -7.37
N SER A 114 -13.97 27.75 -7.87
CA SER A 114 -13.34 27.73 -9.20
C SER A 114 -14.30 27.40 -10.33
N GLY A 115 -15.48 26.87 -10.04
CA GLY A 115 -16.42 26.35 -11.03
C GLY A 115 -15.95 25.06 -11.73
N ALA A 116 -14.84 24.49 -11.30
CA ALA A 116 -14.32 23.24 -11.86
C ALA A 116 -15.18 22.04 -11.40
N ALA A 117 -15.59 21.21 -12.34
CA ALA A 117 -16.48 20.07 -12.07
C ALA A 117 -15.72 18.82 -11.57
N PHE A 118 -14.93 18.96 -10.51
CA PHE A 118 -14.23 17.80 -9.91
C PHE A 118 -15.02 17.23 -8.73
N ALA A 119 -15.16 15.92 -8.70
CA ALA A 119 -15.62 15.26 -7.49
C ALA A 119 -14.51 15.28 -6.43
N PRO A 120 -14.85 15.44 -5.13
CA PRO A 120 -13.87 15.41 -4.05
C PRO A 120 -13.09 14.10 -4.06
N ARG A 121 -11.85 14.17 -3.60
CA ARG A 121 -11.03 12.94 -3.39
C ARG A 121 -11.69 12.02 -2.37
N SER A 122 -11.45 10.73 -2.48
CA SER A 122 -12.04 9.73 -1.61
C SER A 122 -10.99 8.75 -1.08
N ALA A 123 -10.87 7.58 -1.68
CA ALA A 123 -9.89 6.57 -1.27
C ALA A 123 -9.10 6.09 -2.48
N GLU A 124 -7.83 5.77 -2.25
CA GLU A 124 -7.00 5.02 -3.18
C GLU A 124 -7.00 3.54 -2.76
N HIS A 125 -7.10 2.65 -3.73
CA HIS A 125 -7.01 1.21 -3.50
C HIS A 125 -5.86 0.64 -4.32
N ILE A 126 -5.15 -0.33 -3.75
CA ILE A 126 -4.07 -1.04 -4.42
C ILE A 126 -4.30 -2.53 -4.28
N ILE A 127 -4.28 -3.24 -5.40
CA ILE A 127 -4.22 -4.70 -5.43
C ILE A 127 -2.82 -5.08 -5.91
N GLU A 128 -2.15 -5.95 -5.17
CA GLU A 128 -0.79 -6.40 -5.49
C GLU A 128 -0.73 -7.92 -5.57
N ALA A 129 -0.03 -8.42 -6.58
CA ALA A 129 0.35 -9.82 -6.70
C ALA A 129 1.85 -9.92 -6.92
N THR A 130 2.52 -10.76 -6.14
CA THR A 130 3.97 -10.94 -6.19
C THR A 130 4.34 -12.41 -6.18
N TYR A 131 5.41 -12.75 -6.87
CA TYR A 131 5.97 -14.10 -6.89
C TYR A 131 7.47 -14.03 -6.65
N GLU A 132 7.93 -14.63 -5.57
CA GLU A 132 9.35 -14.75 -5.25
C GLU A 132 9.85 -16.12 -5.67
N ALA A 133 10.71 -16.15 -6.67
CA ALA A 133 11.36 -17.34 -7.20
C ALA A 133 12.78 -17.48 -6.64
N GLN A 134 13.05 -18.55 -5.90
CA GLN A 134 14.42 -18.92 -5.50
C GLN A 134 15.09 -19.64 -6.67
N LEU A 135 15.90 -18.92 -7.47
CA LEU A 135 16.59 -19.48 -8.65
C LEU A 135 17.85 -20.27 -8.27
N ALA A 136 18.55 -19.81 -7.23
CA ALA A 136 19.70 -20.47 -6.63
C ALA A 136 19.75 -20.12 -5.12
N PRO A 137 20.51 -20.82 -4.27
CA PRO A 137 20.63 -20.49 -2.85
C PRO A 137 21.02 -19.04 -2.57
N TRP A 138 21.71 -18.42 -3.52
CA TRP A 138 22.21 -17.05 -3.46
C TRP A 138 21.46 -16.06 -4.36
N TRP A 139 20.45 -16.52 -5.17
CA TRP A 139 19.78 -15.69 -6.16
C TRP A 139 18.26 -15.85 -6.12
N GLN A 140 17.57 -14.73 -5.88
CA GLN A 140 16.12 -14.62 -5.92
C GLN A 140 15.68 -13.65 -7.01
N LEU A 141 14.57 -13.95 -7.66
CA LEU A 141 13.89 -13.08 -8.62
C LEU A 141 12.44 -12.90 -8.19
N GLN A 142 11.97 -11.67 -8.14
CA GLN A 142 10.63 -11.34 -7.68
C GLN A 142 9.94 -10.38 -8.65
N PRO A 143 9.17 -10.88 -9.64
CA PRO A 143 8.19 -10.09 -10.34
C PRO A 143 7.05 -9.69 -9.42
N ASP A 144 6.55 -8.48 -9.61
CA ASP A 144 5.35 -7.97 -8.97
C ASP A 144 4.45 -7.25 -9.96
N PHE A 145 3.16 -7.30 -9.69
CA PHE A 145 2.12 -6.57 -10.40
C PHE A 145 1.29 -5.80 -9.39
N GLN A 146 1.05 -4.52 -9.64
CA GLN A 146 0.18 -3.67 -8.85
C GLN A 146 -0.86 -3.03 -9.75
N TYR A 147 -2.12 -3.01 -9.28
CA TYR A 147 -3.19 -2.27 -9.90
C TYR A 147 -3.70 -1.23 -8.91
N VAL A 148 -3.53 0.05 -9.26
CA VAL A 148 -3.91 1.19 -8.45
C VAL A 148 -5.23 1.72 -8.97
N ILE A 149 -6.24 1.70 -8.12
CA ILE A 149 -7.58 2.22 -8.41
C ILE A 149 -7.70 3.58 -7.74
N ASN A 150 -8.14 4.57 -8.49
CA ASN A 150 -8.36 5.92 -8.01
C ASN A 150 -7.09 6.55 -7.38
N PRO A 151 -5.98 6.68 -8.12
CA PRO A 151 -4.70 7.16 -7.60
C PRO A 151 -4.83 8.50 -6.87
N GLY A 152 -4.20 8.59 -5.67
CA GLY A 152 -4.30 9.77 -4.81
C GLY A 152 -5.71 10.08 -4.29
N GLY A 153 -6.64 9.09 -4.33
CA GLY A 153 -8.04 9.29 -4.02
C GLY A 153 -8.81 10.00 -5.14
N GLY A 154 -8.28 10.04 -6.35
CA GLY A 154 -8.85 10.73 -7.51
C GLY A 154 -8.31 12.14 -7.69
N VAL A 155 -6.98 12.29 -7.58
CA VAL A 155 -6.33 13.58 -7.81
C VAL A 155 -6.47 14.02 -9.27
N GLU A 156 -6.39 15.34 -9.48
CA GLU A 156 -6.38 15.95 -10.82
C GLU A 156 -5.14 15.51 -11.60
N ASN A 157 -5.31 15.27 -12.90
CA ASN A 157 -4.20 15.00 -13.78
C ASN A 157 -3.43 16.29 -14.06
N PRO A 158 -2.14 16.41 -13.68
CA PRO A 158 -1.35 17.63 -13.90
C PRO A 158 -1.23 18.05 -15.37
N LEU A 159 -1.36 17.10 -16.29
CA LEU A 159 -1.28 17.34 -17.74
C LEU A 159 -2.65 17.63 -18.37
N ALA A 160 -3.74 17.34 -17.66
CA ALA A 160 -5.10 17.57 -18.09
C ALA A 160 -5.96 17.91 -16.87
N PRO A 161 -5.92 19.16 -16.33
CA PRO A 161 -6.53 19.51 -15.05
C PRO A 161 -8.07 19.32 -14.97
N THR A 162 -8.74 19.14 -16.10
CA THR A 162 -10.16 18.80 -16.16
C THR A 162 -10.46 17.30 -16.02
N GLN A 163 -9.42 16.48 -15.90
CA GLN A 163 -9.52 15.03 -15.76
C GLN A 163 -8.83 14.56 -14.48
N ARG A 164 -9.22 13.40 -13.97
CA ARG A 164 -8.52 12.71 -12.89
C ARG A 164 -7.41 11.85 -13.47
N VAL A 165 -6.42 11.55 -12.65
CA VAL A 165 -5.49 10.46 -12.94
C VAL A 165 -6.31 9.17 -12.99
N GLY A 166 -6.20 8.43 -14.09
CA GLY A 166 -6.87 7.14 -14.28
C GLY A 166 -6.22 6.02 -13.45
N ASP A 167 -6.90 4.90 -13.37
CA ASP A 167 -6.34 3.69 -12.76
C ASP A 167 -5.05 3.28 -13.47
N GLU A 168 -4.09 2.75 -12.71
CA GLU A 168 -2.76 2.42 -13.22
C GLU A 168 -2.39 0.96 -12.97
N ALA A 169 -1.81 0.32 -13.98
CA ALA A 169 -1.15 -0.98 -13.85
C ALA A 169 0.38 -0.79 -13.81
N ILE A 170 1.01 -1.31 -12.77
CA ILE A 170 2.45 -1.19 -12.53
C ILE A 170 3.05 -2.59 -12.52
N PHE A 171 4.12 -2.79 -13.29
CA PHE A 171 4.89 -4.02 -13.29
C PHE A 171 6.27 -3.74 -12.70
N GLY A 172 6.68 -4.55 -11.75
CA GLY A 172 7.96 -4.48 -11.10
C GLY A 172 8.74 -5.78 -11.25
N LEU A 173 10.06 -5.67 -11.21
CA LEU A 173 10.97 -6.79 -11.13
C LEU A 173 12.09 -6.47 -10.13
N ARG A 174 12.24 -7.33 -9.15
CA ARG A 174 13.31 -7.25 -8.15
C ARG A 174 14.22 -8.44 -8.30
N THR A 175 15.51 -8.23 -8.23
CA THR A 175 16.50 -9.30 -8.06
C THR A 175 17.29 -9.09 -6.78
N THR A 176 17.56 -10.18 -6.06
CA THR A 176 18.36 -10.18 -4.83
C THR A 176 19.47 -11.20 -4.98
N ILE A 177 20.71 -10.77 -4.83
CA ILE A 177 21.91 -11.60 -4.87
C ILE A 177 22.60 -11.49 -3.50
N THR A 178 22.89 -12.63 -2.89
CA THR A 178 23.55 -12.73 -1.58
C THR A 178 24.94 -13.34 -1.79
N PHE A 179 26.01 -12.67 -1.34
CA PHE A 179 27.40 -13.09 -1.47
C PHE A 179 27.90 -13.75 -0.20
#